data_4acdda18db5e47dca02341c0790c1c95
#
_entry.id   4acdda18db5e47dca02341c0790c1c95
#
_cell.length_a   1.000
_cell.length_b   1.000
_cell.length_c   1.000
_cell.angle_alpha   90.00
_cell.angle_beta   90.00
_cell.angle_gamma   90.00
#
_symmetry.space_group_name_H-M   'P 1'
#
loop_
_entity.id
_entity.type
_entity.pdbx_description
1 polymer ?
#
loop_
_entity_poly.entity_id
_entity_poly.type
_entity_poly.pdbx_seq_one_letter_code
_entity_poly.pdbx_strand_id
1 'polypeptide(L)'
;VELGSGTFYFRPQNNVVLAAGSRYKYTVKVNATGLTLDGCTIGDWADGGSESGEAEDLGYSIQNDGSYTVYNANGLMNIAELVNGGKTDINITLDTNIDLTGKDWTPIGTSFRNSYTGTFDGGGHTIKGLTVTTNDQFVGLFGSLGKAGTVKNVVMEGVQITNNHGSGYVGGVVGNSDGTIENCSVSGSVSGTAYVGGVVGVQWFGSITGCSSSATVKGMGDVGGVAGQTNADATLTACYATGNVTIELGHRDRVYVGGLVGWNAGSSVLACYATGNVTSTGSSTGNVYIGGFLGGNYATVTACYWKNNHEQGVGYNKEGIAPEATKVDGSVVTWQNAVDAMNTALQDRGLEWRYELKGALPTLKKQ
;
A
#
# COMPACT_ATOMS: atom_id res chain seq x y z
N VAL A 1 -25.44 -0.01 19.33
CA VAL A 1 -26.57 0.94 19.23
C VAL A 1 -26.41 1.70 17.93
N GLU A 2 -27.40 1.65 17.07
CA GLU A 2 -27.43 2.40 15.81
C GLU A 2 -28.11 3.76 16.04
N LEU A 3 -27.43 4.84 15.69
CA LEU A 3 -27.93 6.21 15.81
C LEU A 3 -27.54 7.00 14.55
N GLY A 4 -28.51 7.27 13.70
CA GLY A 4 -28.27 7.99 12.45
C GLY A 4 -27.32 7.22 11.53
N SER A 5 -26.15 7.79 11.21
CA SER A 5 -25.15 7.19 10.33
C SER A 5 -24.06 6.40 11.07
N GLY A 6 -24.16 6.17 12.37
CA GLY A 6 -23.13 5.53 13.18
C GLY A 6 -23.64 4.35 14.01
N THR A 7 -22.81 3.29 14.09
CA THR A 7 -23.00 2.18 15.03
C THR A 7 -22.02 2.35 16.18
N PHE A 8 -22.55 2.42 17.39
CA PHE A 8 -21.76 2.62 18.60
C PHE A 8 -21.72 1.34 19.41
N TYR A 9 -20.53 0.96 19.84
CA TYR A 9 -20.29 -0.20 20.68
C TYR A 9 -19.96 0.25 22.10
N PHE A 10 -20.61 -0.36 23.08
CA PHE A 10 -20.27 -0.13 24.48
C PHE A 10 -19.25 -1.16 24.95
N ARG A 11 -18.16 -0.68 25.52
CA ARG A 11 -17.16 -1.51 26.20
C ARG A 11 -17.14 -1.15 27.68
N PRO A 12 -17.56 -2.06 28.60
CA PRO A 12 -17.45 -1.81 30.03
C PRO A 12 -16.01 -1.55 30.45
N GLN A 13 -15.79 -0.61 31.36
CA GLN A 13 -14.44 -0.34 31.91
C GLN A 13 -13.89 -1.52 32.72
N ASN A 14 -14.76 -2.35 33.25
CA ASN A 14 -14.39 -3.56 33.98
C ASN A 14 -14.96 -4.80 33.28
N ASN A 15 -14.31 -5.95 33.46
CA ASN A 15 -14.84 -7.21 32.98
C ASN A 15 -16.19 -7.51 33.66
N VAL A 16 -17.27 -7.43 32.91
CA VAL A 16 -18.61 -7.78 33.37
C VAL A 16 -18.80 -9.29 33.20
N VAL A 17 -18.96 -9.99 34.31
CA VAL A 17 -19.35 -11.40 34.26
C VAL A 17 -20.87 -11.46 34.19
N LEU A 18 -21.41 -11.83 33.03
CA LEU A 18 -22.85 -12.01 32.85
C LEU A 18 -23.29 -13.30 33.54
N ALA A 19 -24.12 -13.18 34.55
CA ALA A 19 -24.69 -14.35 35.25
C ALA A 19 -25.84 -14.96 34.45
N ALA A 20 -25.85 -16.28 34.32
CA ALA A 20 -26.96 -17.00 33.69
C ALA A 20 -28.29 -16.73 34.40
N GLY A 21 -29.34 -16.43 33.62
CA GLY A 21 -30.67 -16.12 34.17
C GLY A 21 -30.88 -14.64 34.58
N SER A 22 -29.88 -13.78 34.43
CA SER A 22 -29.99 -12.35 34.72
C SER A 22 -30.30 -11.53 33.47
N ARG A 23 -31.11 -10.49 33.62
CA ARG A 23 -31.43 -9.53 32.56
C ARG A 23 -30.70 -8.22 32.81
N TYR A 24 -29.86 -7.80 31.91
CA TYR A 24 -29.11 -6.55 32.00
C TYR A 24 -29.74 -5.49 31.10
N LYS A 25 -30.04 -4.32 31.66
CA LYS A 25 -30.58 -3.16 30.94
C LYS A 25 -29.61 -2.01 31.06
N TYR A 26 -29.10 -1.55 29.92
CA TYR A 26 -28.22 -0.40 29.82
C TYR A 26 -29.00 0.83 29.38
N THR A 27 -28.82 1.95 30.09
CA THR A 27 -29.31 3.26 29.67
C THR A 27 -28.14 4.03 29.04
N VAL A 28 -28.26 4.34 27.75
CA VAL A 28 -27.23 5.00 26.99
C VAL A 28 -27.63 6.45 26.76
N LYS A 29 -26.79 7.40 27.17
CA LYS A 29 -26.97 8.82 26.92
C LYS A 29 -26.12 9.23 25.72
N VAL A 30 -26.76 9.77 24.69
CA VAL A 30 -26.09 10.19 23.44
C VAL A 30 -25.77 11.67 23.55
N ASN A 31 -24.50 12.00 23.43
CA ASN A 31 -24.01 13.38 23.37
C ASN A 31 -23.40 13.65 21.97
N ALA A 32 -23.21 14.93 21.63
CA ALA A 32 -22.58 15.34 20.37
C ALA A 32 -21.11 14.87 20.24
N THR A 33 -20.49 14.43 21.32
CA THR A 33 -19.09 13.97 21.39
C THR A 33 -18.95 12.48 21.66
N GLY A 34 -20.05 11.71 21.74
CA GLY A 34 -20.01 10.28 22.03
C GLY A 34 -21.21 9.76 22.81
N LEU A 35 -21.13 8.51 23.21
CA LEU A 35 -22.13 7.84 24.03
C LEU A 35 -21.62 7.72 25.47
N THR A 36 -22.37 8.26 26.41
CA THR A 36 -22.11 8.05 27.84
C THR A 36 -23.18 7.11 28.42
N LEU A 37 -22.78 6.10 29.17
CA LEU A 37 -23.66 5.27 29.91
C LEU A 37 -24.07 5.97 31.23
N ASP A 38 -25.37 6.18 31.41
CA ASP A 38 -25.93 6.78 32.61
C ASP A 38 -26.24 5.72 33.71
N GLY A 39 -25.85 4.48 33.47
CA GLY A 39 -25.96 3.34 34.38
C GLY A 39 -26.51 2.08 33.74
N CYS A 40 -26.16 0.94 34.29
CA CYS A 40 -26.75 -0.36 33.97
C CYS A 40 -27.66 -0.75 35.13
N THR A 41 -28.92 -1.04 34.83
CA THR A 41 -29.83 -1.66 35.82
C THR A 41 -30.07 -3.11 35.46
N ILE A 42 -29.94 -3.99 36.42
CA ILE A 42 -30.32 -5.39 36.30
C ILE A 42 -31.81 -5.51 36.61
N GLY A 43 -32.58 -6.09 35.70
CA GLY A 43 -34.03 -6.32 35.96
C GLY A 43 -34.27 -7.52 36.91
N ASP A 44 -35.47 -7.70 37.35
CA ASP A 44 -36.08 -8.44 38.47
C ASP A 44 -35.60 -9.87 38.83
N TRP A 45 -34.43 -10.34 38.40
CA TRP A 45 -33.97 -11.72 38.67
C TRP A 45 -32.81 -11.80 39.66
N ALA A 46 -32.01 -10.77 39.83
CA ALA A 46 -31.05 -10.55 40.90
C ALA A 46 -30.51 -9.13 40.82
N ASP A 47 -30.32 -8.49 41.96
CA ASP A 47 -29.75 -7.16 42.09
C ASP A 47 -28.22 -7.27 41.92
N GLY A 48 -27.72 -7.02 40.71
CA GLY A 48 -26.30 -7.19 40.35
C GLY A 48 -25.48 -5.89 40.36
N GLY A 49 -26.06 -4.77 40.79
CA GLY A 49 -25.38 -3.49 40.84
C GLY A 49 -25.54 -2.63 39.56
N SER A 50 -24.99 -1.45 39.57
CA SER A 50 -24.98 -0.49 38.46
C SER A 50 -23.57 -0.26 38.00
N GLU A 51 -23.38 -0.26 36.68
CA GLU A 51 -22.11 0.08 36.03
C GLU A 51 -22.28 1.36 35.22
N SER A 52 -21.28 2.24 35.26
CA SER A 52 -21.19 3.42 34.41
C SER A 52 -19.97 3.33 33.51
N GLY A 53 -20.09 3.77 32.28
CA GLY A 53 -18.99 3.78 31.32
C GLY A 53 -19.30 4.72 30.17
N GLU A 54 -18.26 5.16 29.49
CA GLU A 54 -18.40 5.92 28.25
C GLU A 54 -18.39 4.94 27.08
N ALA A 55 -19.29 5.13 26.10
CA ALA A 55 -19.24 4.39 24.87
C ALA A 55 -18.15 5.01 23.97
N GLU A 56 -17.17 4.20 23.63
CA GLU A 56 -16.09 4.60 22.76
C GLU A 56 -16.53 4.48 21.30
N ASP A 57 -16.33 5.55 20.53
CA ASP A 57 -16.49 5.50 19.08
C ASP A 57 -15.31 4.70 18.50
N LEU A 58 -15.61 3.47 18.04
CA LEU A 58 -14.59 2.60 17.42
C LEU A 58 -14.10 3.11 16.06
N GLY A 59 -14.72 4.16 15.50
CA GLY A 59 -14.33 4.75 14.22
C GLY A 59 -14.63 3.88 13.00
N TYR A 60 -15.40 2.80 13.18
CA TYR A 60 -15.90 1.94 12.10
C TYR A 60 -17.29 1.40 12.41
N SER A 61 -18.02 0.98 11.38
CA SER A 61 -19.29 0.25 11.50
C SER A 61 -19.19 -1.11 10.80
N ILE A 62 -19.94 -2.09 11.31
CA ILE A 62 -20.07 -3.42 10.68
C ILE A 62 -21.37 -3.43 9.89
N GLN A 63 -21.26 -3.77 8.61
CA GLN A 63 -22.39 -3.82 7.68
C GLN A 63 -23.15 -5.15 7.80
N ASN A 64 -24.36 -5.23 7.21
CA ASN A 64 -25.20 -6.42 7.25
C ASN A 64 -24.56 -7.66 6.59
N ASP A 65 -23.63 -7.45 5.66
CA ASP A 65 -22.86 -8.51 5.00
C ASP A 65 -21.58 -8.91 5.74
N GLY A 66 -21.35 -8.33 6.93
CA GLY A 66 -20.15 -8.55 7.75
C GLY A 66 -18.93 -7.74 7.35
N SER A 67 -19.02 -6.87 6.32
CA SER A 67 -17.93 -5.95 5.96
C SER A 67 -17.84 -4.77 6.96
N TYR A 68 -16.70 -4.10 6.94
CA TYR A 68 -16.37 -2.98 7.83
C TYR A 68 -16.27 -1.69 7.05
N THR A 69 -16.95 -0.64 7.51
CA THR A 69 -16.83 0.71 6.95
C THR A 69 -16.11 1.60 7.95
N VAL A 70 -14.96 2.14 7.57
CA VAL A 70 -14.08 2.97 8.41
C VAL A 70 -14.31 4.44 8.08
N TYR A 71 -14.50 5.27 9.12
CA TYR A 71 -14.81 6.69 8.94
C TYR A 71 -13.92 7.66 9.74
N ASN A 72 -12.91 7.16 10.45
CA ASN A 72 -11.88 8.01 11.08
C ASN A 72 -10.58 7.23 11.35
N ALA A 73 -9.54 7.92 11.83
CA ALA A 73 -8.23 7.34 12.11
C ALA A 73 -8.26 6.25 13.18
N ASN A 74 -9.06 6.43 14.24
CA ASN A 74 -9.20 5.41 15.29
C ASN A 74 -9.81 4.13 14.72
N GLY A 75 -10.79 4.27 13.81
CA GLY A 75 -11.38 3.12 13.11
C GLY A 75 -10.37 2.34 12.31
N LEU A 76 -9.50 3.03 11.58
CA LEU A 76 -8.46 2.34 10.81
C LEU A 76 -7.44 1.64 11.72
N MET A 77 -7.07 2.24 12.85
CA MET A 77 -6.19 1.64 13.86
C MET A 77 -6.84 0.42 14.51
N ASN A 78 -8.11 0.51 14.90
CA ASN A 78 -8.85 -0.61 15.47
C ASN A 78 -9.02 -1.76 14.48
N ILE A 79 -9.21 -1.47 13.19
CA ILE A 79 -9.22 -2.48 12.12
C ILE A 79 -7.85 -3.17 12.01
N ALA A 80 -6.76 -2.41 12.10
CA ALA A 80 -5.42 -3.01 12.11
C ALA A 80 -5.24 -3.98 13.29
N GLU A 81 -5.72 -3.62 14.48
CA GLU A 81 -5.71 -4.51 15.65
C GLU A 81 -6.57 -5.76 15.43
N LEU A 82 -7.77 -5.63 14.84
CA LEU A 82 -8.65 -6.78 14.55
C LEU A 82 -7.98 -7.77 13.58
N VAL A 83 -7.39 -7.26 12.50
CA VAL A 83 -6.68 -8.09 11.52
C VAL A 83 -5.46 -8.74 12.15
N ASN A 84 -4.66 -7.98 12.89
CA ASN A 84 -3.46 -8.45 13.57
C ASN A 84 -3.80 -9.43 14.72
N GLY A 85 -5.02 -9.35 15.26
CA GLY A 85 -5.61 -10.28 16.21
C GLY A 85 -6.20 -11.57 15.58
N GLY A 86 -6.08 -11.74 14.25
CA GLY A 86 -6.45 -12.97 13.53
C GLY A 86 -7.68 -12.88 12.62
N LYS A 87 -8.37 -11.73 12.54
CA LYS A 87 -9.48 -11.53 11.57
C LYS A 87 -8.91 -11.06 10.21
N THR A 88 -8.13 -11.90 9.58
CA THR A 88 -7.33 -11.53 8.39
C THR A 88 -8.13 -11.42 7.10
N ASP A 89 -9.37 -11.91 7.05
CA ASP A 89 -10.21 -12.06 5.85
C ASP A 89 -11.38 -11.05 5.78
N ILE A 90 -11.48 -10.12 6.72
CA ILE A 90 -12.54 -9.12 6.73
C ILE A 90 -12.42 -8.14 5.57
N ASN A 91 -13.56 -7.79 4.96
CA ASN A 91 -13.62 -6.76 3.93
C ASN A 91 -13.79 -5.37 4.57
N ILE A 92 -13.04 -4.40 4.07
CA ILE A 92 -12.94 -3.06 4.64
C ILE A 92 -13.14 -2.03 3.53
N THR A 93 -13.96 -1.01 3.80
CA THR A 93 -14.13 0.15 2.91
C THR A 93 -13.91 1.43 3.71
N LEU A 94 -13.22 2.40 3.12
CA LEU A 94 -13.16 3.75 3.69
C LEU A 94 -14.37 4.56 3.22
N ASP A 95 -14.99 5.29 4.13
CA ASP A 95 -16.12 6.19 3.85
C ASP A 95 -15.69 7.67 3.76
N THR A 96 -14.47 7.96 4.18
CA THR A 96 -13.92 9.32 4.21
C THR A 96 -12.40 9.31 4.15
N ASN A 97 -11.82 10.49 4.00
CA ASN A 97 -10.38 10.69 4.13
C ASN A 97 -9.92 10.44 5.57
N ILE A 98 -8.80 9.78 5.74
CA ILE A 98 -8.22 9.42 7.04
C ILE A 98 -6.95 10.23 7.29
N ASP A 99 -6.85 10.87 8.44
CA ASP A 99 -5.65 11.58 8.88
C ASP A 99 -4.91 10.80 9.96
N LEU A 100 -3.77 10.22 9.61
CA LEU A 100 -2.89 9.49 10.52
C LEU A 100 -1.74 10.35 11.08
N THR A 101 -1.76 11.66 10.86
CA THR A 101 -0.72 12.57 11.36
C THR A 101 -0.60 12.47 12.87
N GLY A 102 0.61 12.15 13.37
CA GLY A 102 0.89 11.99 14.79
C GLY A 102 0.29 10.75 15.44
N LYS A 103 -0.20 9.80 14.66
CA LYS A 103 -0.67 8.49 15.14
C LYS A 103 0.44 7.46 15.02
N ASP A 104 0.60 6.61 16.03
CA ASP A 104 1.46 5.44 15.97
C ASP A 104 0.77 4.38 15.09
N TRP A 105 1.46 3.97 14.03
CA TRP A 105 0.91 3.02 13.08
C TRP A 105 1.54 1.64 13.20
N THR A 106 0.71 0.64 13.39
CA THR A 106 1.10 -0.78 13.21
C THR A 106 0.53 -1.27 11.87
N PRO A 107 1.35 -1.77 10.94
CA PRO A 107 0.88 -2.26 9.64
C PRO A 107 -0.21 -3.33 9.76
N ILE A 108 -1.19 -3.30 8.85
CA ILE A 108 -2.21 -4.35 8.73
C ILE A 108 -1.54 -5.61 8.19
N GLY A 109 -1.64 -6.74 8.91
CA GLY A 109 -0.96 -7.97 8.53
C GLY A 109 0.56 -7.91 8.78
N THR A 110 1.00 -8.28 9.98
CA THR A 110 2.39 -8.05 10.43
C THR A 110 3.39 -9.12 10.02
N SER A 111 2.94 -10.24 9.43
CA SER A 111 3.81 -11.38 9.07
C SER A 111 3.19 -12.24 7.98
N PHE A 112 3.96 -13.15 7.38
CA PHE A 112 3.46 -14.15 6.44
C PHE A 112 2.33 -15.03 7.00
N ARG A 113 2.32 -15.29 8.31
CA ARG A 113 1.29 -16.09 8.98
C ARG A 113 0.03 -15.29 9.30
N ASN A 114 0.15 -13.98 9.33
CA ASN A 114 -0.91 -13.04 9.64
C ASN A 114 -1.07 -12.02 8.49
N SER A 115 -0.97 -12.52 7.25
CA SER A 115 -1.18 -11.72 6.05
C SER A 115 -2.67 -11.38 5.91
N TYR A 116 -2.95 -10.15 5.52
CA TYR A 116 -4.31 -9.74 5.19
C TYR A 116 -4.80 -10.43 3.92
N THR A 117 -5.98 -11.03 3.96
CA THR A 117 -6.55 -11.84 2.86
C THR A 117 -7.92 -11.36 2.39
N GLY A 118 -8.49 -10.33 3.03
CA GLY A 118 -9.73 -9.69 2.62
C GLY A 118 -9.54 -8.65 1.51
N THR A 119 -10.60 -7.90 1.22
CA THR A 119 -10.56 -6.76 0.33
C THR A 119 -10.56 -5.45 1.13
N PHE A 120 -9.55 -4.62 0.92
CA PHE A 120 -9.50 -3.25 1.39
C PHE A 120 -9.76 -2.30 0.22
N ASP A 121 -10.88 -1.61 0.24
CA ASP A 121 -11.25 -0.61 -0.76
C ASP A 121 -11.16 0.80 -0.15
N GLY A 122 -10.19 1.57 -0.61
CA GLY A 122 -10.04 2.96 -0.19
C GLY A 122 -11.13 3.90 -0.70
N GLY A 123 -12.01 3.46 -1.63
CA GLY A 123 -13.07 4.28 -2.20
C GLY A 123 -12.57 5.52 -2.95
N GLY A 124 -11.27 5.64 -3.21
CA GLY A 124 -10.62 6.84 -3.72
C GLY A 124 -10.33 7.89 -2.64
N HIS A 125 -10.57 7.56 -1.37
CA HIS A 125 -10.24 8.43 -0.25
C HIS A 125 -8.74 8.47 0.04
N THR A 126 -8.32 9.57 0.64
CA THR A 126 -6.93 9.81 1.01
C THR A 126 -6.65 9.35 2.44
N ILE A 127 -5.57 8.60 2.60
CA ILE A 127 -4.92 8.35 3.90
C ILE A 127 -3.67 9.23 3.94
N LYS A 128 -3.65 10.25 4.80
CA LYS A 128 -2.53 11.18 4.88
C LYS A 128 -1.72 11.03 6.16
N GLY A 129 -0.44 11.43 6.10
CA GLY A 129 0.41 11.61 7.26
C GLY A 129 0.87 10.32 7.92
N LEU A 130 0.76 9.16 7.24
CA LEU A 130 1.31 7.90 7.75
C LEU A 130 2.80 8.06 8.03
N THR A 131 3.19 7.94 9.30
CA THR A 131 4.58 8.03 9.74
C THR A 131 4.97 6.75 10.47
N VAL A 132 6.03 6.06 9.99
CA VAL A 132 6.53 4.83 10.59
C VAL A 132 8.05 4.87 10.63
N THR A 133 8.62 4.65 11.82
CA THR A 133 10.05 4.38 12.00
C THR A 133 10.20 3.12 12.82
N THR A 134 10.67 2.03 12.20
CA THR A 134 10.67 0.70 12.83
C THR A 134 11.81 -0.18 12.33
N ASN A 135 12.05 -1.27 13.09
CA ASN A 135 12.90 -2.39 12.71
C ASN A 135 12.10 -3.66 12.34
N ASP A 136 10.80 -3.53 12.10
CA ASP A 136 9.98 -4.67 11.68
C ASP A 136 10.29 -5.09 10.25
N GLN A 137 10.08 -6.36 9.93
CA GLN A 137 10.45 -6.90 8.63
C GLN A 137 9.53 -6.39 7.50
N PHE A 138 8.23 -6.18 7.78
CA PHE A 138 7.22 -5.82 6.78
C PHE A 138 6.59 -4.47 7.13
N VAL A 139 6.75 -3.48 6.27
CA VAL A 139 6.35 -2.09 6.56
C VAL A 139 5.62 -1.44 5.40
N GLY A 140 4.51 -0.77 5.74
CA GLY A 140 3.64 -0.03 4.85
C GLY A 140 2.32 0.31 5.54
N LEU A 141 1.30 0.68 4.79
CA LEU A 141 -0.08 0.65 5.30
C LEU A 141 -0.45 -0.81 5.66
N PHE A 142 -0.06 -1.74 4.80
CA PHE A 142 -0.07 -3.18 5.04
C PHE A 142 1.36 -3.70 5.18
N GLY A 143 1.61 -4.54 6.18
CA GLY A 143 2.87 -5.26 6.30
C GLY A 143 2.92 -6.41 5.31
N SER A 144 1.91 -7.29 5.33
CA SER A 144 1.83 -8.46 4.46
C SER A 144 0.41 -8.66 3.89
N LEU A 145 0.33 -8.83 2.58
CA LEU A 145 -0.88 -9.12 1.82
C LEU A 145 -0.81 -10.55 1.27
N GLY A 146 -1.78 -11.39 1.64
CA GLY A 146 -1.86 -12.79 1.20
C GLY A 146 -2.49 -12.94 -0.19
N LYS A 147 -2.46 -14.15 -0.76
CA LYS A 147 -2.90 -14.44 -2.13
C LYS A 147 -4.35 -14.02 -2.46
N ALA A 148 -5.27 -14.16 -1.50
CA ALA A 148 -6.65 -13.73 -1.68
C ALA A 148 -6.85 -12.25 -1.39
N GLY A 149 -5.85 -11.59 -0.80
CA GLY A 149 -5.91 -10.20 -0.40
C GLY A 149 -5.94 -9.23 -1.57
N THR A 150 -6.74 -8.20 -1.44
CA THR A 150 -6.82 -7.11 -2.42
C THR A 150 -6.77 -5.76 -1.70
N VAL A 151 -5.89 -4.87 -2.16
CA VAL A 151 -5.85 -3.47 -1.73
C VAL A 151 -6.08 -2.59 -2.94
N LYS A 152 -7.13 -1.79 -2.93
CA LYS A 152 -7.50 -0.98 -4.09
C LYS A 152 -7.99 0.42 -3.74
N ASN A 153 -7.90 1.33 -4.73
CA ASN A 153 -8.45 2.69 -4.67
C ASN A 153 -7.95 3.51 -3.46
N VAL A 154 -6.67 3.38 -3.09
CA VAL A 154 -6.07 4.08 -1.94
C VAL A 154 -5.16 5.19 -2.40
N VAL A 155 -5.37 6.40 -1.88
CA VAL A 155 -4.47 7.54 -2.08
C VAL A 155 -3.68 7.76 -0.79
N MET A 156 -2.36 7.46 -0.82
CA MET A 156 -1.44 7.69 0.29
C MET A 156 -0.73 9.03 0.12
N GLU A 157 -1.01 9.99 1.01
CA GLU A 157 -0.46 11.34 0.90
C GLU A 157 0.51 11.66 2.04
N GLY A 158 1.72 12.12 1.67
CA GLY A 158 2.73 12.59 2.61
C GLY A 158 3.25 11.51 3.55
N VAL A 159 3.38 10.26 3.06
CA VAL A 159 3.93 9.16 3.87
C VAL A 159 5.38 9.45 4.27
N GLN A 160 5.75 9.04 5.49
CA GLN A 160 7.12 9.12 5.99
C GLN A 160 7.49 7.76 6.60
N ILE A 161 8.05 6.88 5.77
CA ILE A 161 8.39 5.52 6.20
C ILE A 161 9.91 5.37 6.24
N THR A 162 10.42 4.97 7.40
CA THR A 162 11.83 4.64 7.62
C THR A 162 11.94 3.26 8.26
N ASN A 163 12.64 2.35 7.59
CA ASN A 163 12.86 1.00 8.09
C ASN A 163 14.35 0.69 8.16
N ASN A 164 14.81 0.24 9.33
CA ASN A 164 16.21 -0.09 9.58
C ASN A 164 16.48 -1.61 9.68
N HIS A 165 15.48 -2.46 9.39
CA HIS A 165 15.63 -3.91 9.39
C HIS A 165 16.52 -4.35 8.22
N GLY A 166 17.57 -5.13 8.46
CA GLY A 166 18.58 -5.53 7.47
C GLY A 166 18.04 -6.24 6.21
N SER A 167 16.87 -6.89 6.32
CA SER A 167 16.13 -7.54 5.22
C SER A 167 14.66 -7.07 5.17
N GLY A 168 14.42 -5.77 5.40
CA GLY A 168 13.09 -5.18 5.42
C GLY A 168 12.43 -5.15 4.03
N TYR A 169 11.12 -5.41 4.01
CA TYR A 169 10.23 -5.26 2.87
C TYR A 169 9.40 -4.01 3.08
N VAL A 170 9.64 -2.98 2.29
CA VAL A 170 9.13 -1.63 2.58
C VAL A 170 8.40 -1.06 1.37
N GLY A 171 7.14 -0.74 1.56
CA GLY A 171 6.33 -0.06 0.55
C GLY A 171 5.41 0.98 1.19
N GLY A 172 4.99 1.98 0.43
CA GLY A 172 4.03 2.97 0.92
C GLY A 172 2.64 2.36 1.18
N VAL A 173 2.25 1.37 0.36
CA VAL A 173 1.00 0.62 0.51
C VAL A 173 1.24 -0.73 1.16
N VAL A 174 2.13 -1.57 0.61
CA VAL A 174 2.34 -2.94 1.08
C VAL A 174 3.83 -3.24 1.20
N GLY A 175 4.29 -3.80 2.33
CA GLY A 175 5.66 -4.29 2.48
C GLY A 175 5.90 -5.53 1.63
N ASN A 176 5.13 -6.60 1.88
CA ASN A 176 5.19 -7.89 1.19
C ASN A 176 3.82 -8.27 0.62
N SER A 177 3.75 -8.64 -0.64
CA SER A 177 2.49 -8.96 -1.31
C SER A 177 2.54 -10.25 -2.11
N ASP A 178 1.53 -11.08 -1.87
CA ASP A 178 1.14 -12.23 -2.70
C ASP A 178 -0.18 -11.97 -3.44
N GLY A 179 -0.86 -10.85 -3.16
CA GLY A 179 -2.20 -10.52 -3.61
C GLY A 179 -2.26 -9.46 -4.72
N THR A 180 -3.36 -8.75 -4.76
CA THR A 180 -3.66 -7.72 -5.77
C THR A 180 -3.58 -6.32 -5.19
N ILE A 181 -2.84 -5.43 -5.87
CA ILE A 181 -2.77 -4.00 -5.57
C ILE A 181 -3.26 -3.25 -6.80
N GLU A 182 -4.37 -2.53 -6.67
CA GLU A 182 -5.01 -1.87 -7.82
C GLU A 182 -5.33 -0.41 -7.52
N ASN A 183 -5.07 0.49 -8.48
CA ASN A 183 -5.45 1.91 -8.40
C ASN A 183 -5.00 2.59 -7.09
N CYS A 184 -3.75 2.35 -6.69
CA CYS A 184 -3.18 2.97 -5.50
C CYS A 184 -2.13 4.00 -5.88
N SER A 185 -2.08 5.11 -5.16
CA SER A 185 -1.09 6.15 -5.36
C SER A 185 -0.38 6.52 -4.06
N VAL A 186 0.92 6.84 -4.17
CA VAL A 186 1.76 7.16 -3.01
C VAL A 186 2.55 8.43 -3.26
N SER A 187 2.54 9.33 -2.27
CA SER A 187 3.42 10.51 -2.21
C SER A 187 4.09 10.63 -0.85
N GLY A 188 5.26 11.30 -0.79
CA GLY A 188 6.03 11.48 0.43
C GLY A 188 7.42 10.84 0.34
N SER A 189 7.83 10.07 1.36
CA SER A 189 9.13 9.40 1.40
C SER A 189 9.04 7.98 1.95
N VAL A 190 9.73 7.05 1.28
CA VAL A 190 9.84 5.65 1.67
C VAL A 190 11.31 5.27 1.70
N SER A 191 11.82 4.85 2.86
CA SER A 191 13.22 4.44 3.00
C SER A 191 13.37 3.14 3.75
N GLY A 192 14.37 2.35 3.36
CA GLY A 192 14.64 1.05 3.97
C GLY A 192 15.99 0.47 3.54
N THR A 193 16.24 -0.76 3.96
CA THR A 193 17.58 -1.36 3.76
C THR A 193 17.63 -2.39 2.64
N ALA A 194 16.57 -3.19 2.41
CA ALA A 194 16.65 -4.32 1.46
C ALA A 194 15.75 -4.12 0.24
N TYR A 195 14.46 -4.33 0.39
CA TYR A 195 13.50 -4.27 -0.71
C TYR A 195 12.60 -3.06 -0.52
N VAL A 196 12.82 -2.02 -1.31
CA VAL A 196 12.16 -0.73 -1.09
C VAL A 196 11.47 -0.27 -2.36
N GLY A 197 10.16 -0.10 -2.29
CA GLY A 197 9.36 0.46 -3.36
C GLY A 197 8.41 1.55 -2.88
N GLY A 198 8.10 2.49 -3.75
CA GLY A 198 7.15 3.55 -3.40
C GLY A 198 5.76 3.01 -3.09
N VAL A 199 5.33 1.94 -3.78
CA VAL A 199 4.04 1.27 -3.57
C VAL A 199 4.22 -0.04 -2.80
N VAL A 200 5.11 -0.92 -3.25
CA VAL A 200 5.32 -2.25 -2.67
C VAL A 200 6.79 -2.60 -2.53
N GLY A 201 7.17 -3.20 -1.39
CA GLY A 201 8.53 -3.71 -1.20
C GLY A 201 8.82 -4.89 -2.12
N VAL A 202 8.07 -5.99 -1.97
CA VAL A 202 8.16 -7.17 -2.84
C VAL A 202 6.77 -7.65 -3.24
N GLN A 203 6.60 -7.96 -4.53
CA GLN A 203 5.44 -8.65 -5.09
C GLN A 203 5.84 -10.05 -5.54
N TRP A 204 5.33 -11.08 -4.86
CA TRP A 204 5.64 -12.48 -5.19
C TRP A 204 4.71 -13.07 -6.23
N PHE A 205 3.40 -12.83 -6.04
CA PHE A 205 2.31 -13.36 -6.88
C PHE A 205 1.31 -12.24 -7.17
N GLY A 206 0.25 -12.54 -7.94
CA GLY A 206 -0.84 -11.60 -8.19
C GLY A 206 -0.46 -10.41 -9.06
N SER A 207 -0.96 -9.24 -8.77
CA SER A 207 -0.80 -8.10 -9.69
C SER A 207 -0.66 -6.74 -9.00
N ILE A 208 0.10 -5.86 -9.66
CA ILE A 208 0.12 -4.43 -9.40
C ILE A 208 -0.44 -3.76 -10.64
N THR A 209 -1.61 -3.13 -10.57
CA THR A 209 -2.27 -2.56 -11.74
C THR A 209 -2.77 -1.15 -11.46
N GLY A 210 -2.51 -0.22 -12.37
CA GLY A 210 -3.00 1.16 -12.25
C GLY A 210 -2.40 1.95 -11.10
N CYS A 211 -1.24 1.53 -10.56
CA CYS A 211 -0.63 2.14 -9.39
C CYS A 211 0.43 3.17 -9.76
N SER A 212 0.61 4.15 -8.87
CA SER A 212 1.60 5.21 -9.09
C SER A 212 2.34 5.61 -7.82
N SER A 213 3.56 6.14 -8.00
CA SER A 213 4.33 6.72 -6.92
C SER A 213 5.02 8.01 -7.35
N SER A 214 4.81 9.06 -6.59
CA SER A 214 5.60 10.28 -6.61
C SER A 214 6.50 10.42 -5.37
N ALA A 215 6.52 9.39 -4.52
CA ALA A 215 7.35 9.37 -3.32
C ALA A 215 8.85 9.34 -3.67
N THR A 216 9.65 10.02 -2.87
CA THR A 216 11.10 9.80 -2.87
C THR A 216 11.40 8.46 -2.22
N VAL A 217 12.09 7.58 -2.96
CA VAL A 217 12.42 6.23 -2.48
C VAL A 217 13.92 6.12 -2.24
N LYS A 218 14.32 5.65 -1.06
CA LYS A 218 15.72 5.44 -0.70
C LYS A 218 15.95 4.05 -0.13
N GLY A 219 17.02 3.38 -0.57
CA GLY A 219 17.35 2.04 -0.04
C GLY A 219 18.81 1.67 -0.18
N MET A 220 19.13 0.41 0.21
CA MET A 220 20.49 -0.15 0.17
C MET A 220 20.56 -1.49 -0.59
N GLY A 221 19.41 -2.00 -1.05
CA GLY A 221 19.29 -3.29 -1.79
C GLY A 221 18.59 -3.13 -3.12
N ASP A 222 17.44 -3.78 -3.31
CA ASP A 222 16.63 -3.64 -4.50
C ASP A 222 15.64 -2.49 -4.33
N VAL A 223 15.82 -1.44 -5.13
CA VAL A 223 15.10 -0.17 -4.93
C VAL A 223 14.42 0.27 -6.22
N GLY A 224 13.11 0.54 -6.14
CA GLY A 224 12.35 1.03 -7.29
C GLY A 224 11.26 2.03 -6.92
N GLY A 225 10.90 2.87 -7.85
CA GLY A 225 9.89 3.91 -7.63
C GLY A 225 8.49 3.36 -7.32
N VAL A 226 8.13 2.20 -7.89
CA VAL A 226 6.89 1.46 -7.59
C VAL A 226 7.17 0.24 -6.74
N ALA A 227 8.10 -0.64 -7.16
CA ALA A 227 8.39 -1.88 -6.47
C ALA A 227 9.90 -2.09 -6.27
N GLY A 228 10.31 -2.56 -5.07
CA GLY A 228 11.68 -3.00 -4.85
C GLY A 228 12.01 -4.23 -5.68
N GLN A 229 11.16 -5.27 -5.57
CA GLN A 229 11.27 -6.51 -6.35
C GLN A 229 9.90 -7.00 -6.81
N THR A 230 9.88 -7.61 -8.02
CA THR A 230 8.72 -8.36 -8.54
C THR A 230 9.16 -9.74 -9.02
N ASN A 231 8.34 -10.78 -8.80
CA ASN A 231 8.68 -12.18 -9.07
C ASN A 231 7.89 -12.80 -10.22
N ALA A 232 8.24 -14.01 -10.63
CA ALA A 232 7.81 -14.64 -11.88
C ALA A 232 6.29 -14.80 -12.05
N ASP A 233 5.57 -15.01 -10.94
CA ASP A 233 4.12 -15.20 -10.97
C ASP A 233 3.34 -13.90 -10.71
N ALA A 234 4.04 -12.76 -10.75
CA ALA A 234 3.44 -11.44 -10.62
C ALA A 234 3.29 -10.73 -11.98
N THR A 235 2.43 -9.73 -12.01
CA THR A 235 2.29 -8.82 -13.15
C THR A 235 2.34 -7.36 -12.71
N LEU A 236 2.96 -6.50 -13.51
CA LEU A 236 2.99 -5.06 -13.31
C LEU A 236 2.42 -4.38 -14.54
N THR A 237 1.26 -3.76 -14.44
CA THR A 237 0.53 -3.22 -15.58
C THR A 237 0.03 -1.80 -15.33
N ALA A 238 0.20 -0.92 -16.31
CA ALA A 238 -0.28 0.46 -16.28
C ALA A 238 0.16 1.20 -15.00
N CYS A 239 1.43 1.08 -14.62
CA CYS A 239 2.00 1.70 -13.44
C CYS A 239 3.04 2.76 -13.79
N TYR A 240 3.22 3.74 -12.92
CA TYR A 240 4.26 4.73 -13.15
C TYR A 240 4.89 5.29 -11.87
N ALA A 241 6.14 5.77 -12.01
CA ALA A 241 6.87 6.45 -10.95
C ALA A 241 7.42 7.80 -11.43
N THR A 242 7.20 8.83 -10.63
CA THR A 242 7.70 10.18 -10.89
C THR A 242 8.64 10.69 -9.80
N GLY A 243 8.67 10.02 -8.65
CA GLY A 243 9.55 10.33 -7.53
C GLY A 243 10.99 9.88 -7.77
N ASN A 244 11.94 10.56 -7.15
CA ASN A 244 13.34 10.20 -7.24
C ASN A 244 13.66 8.91 -6.48
N VAL A 245 14.57 8.11 -7.03
CA VAL A 245 15.06 6.87 -6.44
C VAL A 245 16.54 7.03 -6.10
N THR A 246 16.91 6.74 -4.87
CA THR A 246 18.31 6.83 -4.40
C THR A 246 18.75 5.51 -3.79
N ILE A 247 19.89 4.99 -4.23
CA ILE A 247 20.57 3.88 -3.59
C ILE A 247 21.74 4.40 -2.74
N GLU A 248 21.79 3.95 -1.49
CA GLU A 248 22.96 4.09 -0.64
C GLU A 248 23.80 2.81 -0.72
N LEU A 249 24.92 2.91 -1.43
CA LEU A 249 25.80 1.77 -1.68
C LEU A 249 26.57 1.36 -0.41
N GLY A 250 26.78 0.06 -0.24
CA GLY A 250 27.44 -0.54 0.91
C GLY A 250 28.03 -1.90 0.56
N HIS A 251 28.20 -2.76 1.56
CA HIS A 251 28.81 -4.09 1.44
C HIS A 251 27.83 -5.19 0.99
N ARG A 252 27.05 -4.93 -0.07
CA ARG A 252 26.17 -5.95 -0.66
C ARG A 252 26.82 -6.52 -1.92
N ASP A 253 26.73 -7.83 -2.10
CA ASP A 253 27.30 -8.51 -3.26
C ASP A 253 26.62 -8.07 -4.57
N ARG A 254 25.35 -7.71 -4.49
CA ARG A 254 24.56 -7.28 -5.64
C ARG A 254 23.40 -6.38 -5.21
N VAL A 255 23.17 -5.32 -5.99
CA VAL A 255 22.03 -4.41 -5.84
C VAL A 255 21.42 -4.06 -7.19
N TYR A 256 20.09 -3.87 -7.22
CA TYR A 256 19.36 -3.46 -8.41
C TYR A 256 18.55 -2.20 -8.11
N VAL A 257 18.72 -1.19 -8.96
CA VAL A 257 18.06 0.11 -8.79
C VAL A 257 17.41 0.54 -10.08
N GLY A 258 16.11 0.78 -10.03
CA GLY A 258 15.34 1.22 -11.19
C GLY A 258 14.38 2.35 -10.89
N GLY A 259 14.11 3.18 -11.89
CA GLY A 259 13.12 4.25 -11.74
C GLY A 259 11.72 3.73 -11.43
N LEU A 260 11.37 2.52 -11.94
CA LEU A 260 10.09 1.86 -11.67
C LEU A 260 10.26 0.66 -10.73
N VAL A 261 11.10 -0.30 -11.07
CA VAL A 261 11.35 -1.54 -10.30
C VAL A 261 12.84 -1.74 -10.11
N GLY A 262 13.25 -2.09 -8.89
CA GLY A 262 14.63 -2.46 -8.59
C GLY A 262 15.00 -3.75 -9.31
N TRP A 263 14.42 -4.86 -8.93
CA TRP A 263 14.65 -6.16 -9.55
C TRP A 263 13.35 -6.81 -10.06
N ASN A 264 13.21 -6.89 -11.38
CA ASN A 264 12.19 -7.71 -12.03
C ASN A 264 12.72 -9.15 -12.21
N ALA A 265 12.42 -10.03 -11.26
CA ALA A 265 12.89 -11.41 -11.22
C ALA A 265 12.06 -12.37 -12.09
N GLY A 266 11.13 -11.85 -12.90
CA GLY A 266 10.36 -12.67 -13.83
C GLY A 266 8.93 -12.19 -14.12
N SER A 267 8.47 -11.10 -13.51
CA SER A 267 7.12 -10.59 -13.77
C SER A 267 7.02 -9.91 -15.14
N SER A 268 5.88 -10.06 -15.81
CA SER A 268 5.61 -9.28 -17.02
C SER A 268 5.33 -7.82 -16.66
N VAL A 269 5.96 -6.89 -17.40
CA VAL A 269 5.79 -5.44 -17.23
C VAL A 269 5.16 -4.86 -18.49
N LEU A 270 3.98 -4.27 -18.36
CA LEU A 270 3.18 -3.79 -19.49
C LEU A 270 2.77 -2.34 -19.32
N ALA A 271 3.03 -1.51 -20.31
CA ALA A 271 2.54 -0.14 -20.42
C ALA A 271 2.84 0.71 -19.17
N CYS A 272 4.10 0.73 -18.76
CA CYS A 272 4.54 1.45 -17.56
C CYS A 272 5.55 2.54 -17.90
N TYR A 273 5.71 3.54 -17.02
CA TYR A 273 6.76 4.53 -17.22
C TYR A 273 7.43 5.03 -15.93
N ALA A 274 8.64 5.61 -16.05
CA ALA A 274 9.37 6.23 -14.96
C ALA A 274 10.01 7.55 -15.39
N THR A 275 9.92 8.59 -14.52
CA THR A 275 10.53 9.90 -14.80
C THR A 275 11.38 10.45 -13.66
N GLY A 276 11.30 9.90 -12.46
CA GLY A 276 12.14 10.30 -11.34
C GLY A 276 13.62 10.00 -11.59
N ASN A 277 14.49 10.89 -11.15
CA ASN A 277 15.93 10.66 -11.25
C ASN A 277 16.35 9.46 -10.39
N VAL A 278 17.26 8.66 -10.94
CA VAL A 278 17.88 7.54 -10.24
C VAL A 278 19.32 7.91 -9.90
N THR A 279 19.67 7.84 -8.62
CA THR A 279 20.99 8.27 -8.13
C THR A 279 21.59 7.24 -7.18
N SER A 280 22.92 7.25 -7.07
CA SER A 280 23.66 6.43 -6.12
C SER A 280 24.55 7.29 -5.24
N THR A 281 24.70 6.91 -3.98
CA THR A 281 25.61 7.53 -3.01
C THR A 281 26.47 6.46 -2.35
N GLY A 282 27.66 6.81 -1.88
CA GLY A 282 28.60 5.84 -1.29
C GLY A 282 29.36 5.03 -2.34
N SER A 283 29.95 3.92 -1.92
CA SER A 283 30.70 2.99 -2.76
C SER A 283 30.31 1.54 -2.44
N SER A 284 30.36 0.67 -3.45
CA SER A 284 30.08 -0.76 -3.29
C SER A 284 31.28 -1.59 -3.64
N THR A 285 31.43 -2.73 -2.98
CA THR A 285 32.39 -3.80 -3.34
C THR A 285 31.75 -4.85 -4.23
N GLY A 286 30.44 -4.85 -4.39
CA GLY A 286 29.66 -5.79 -5.20
C GLY A 286 29.17 -5.19 -6.52
N ASN A 287 28.37 -5.97 -7.24
CA ASN A 287 27.80 -5.58 -8.52
C ASN A 287 26.63 -4.61 -8.31
N VAL A 288 26.67 -3.47 -9.02
CA VAL A 288 25.63 -2.44 -8.96
C VAL A 288 24.99 -2.31 -10.34
N TYR A 289 23.70 -2.55 -10.42
CA TYR A 289 22.92 -2.46 -11.65
C TYR A 289 21.88 -1.34 -11.52
N ILE A 290 22.10 -0.26 -12.28
CA ILE A 290 21.22 0.91 -12.25
C ILE A 290 20.63 1.12 -13.64
N GLY A 291 19.30 1.24 -13.72
CA GLY A 291 18.59 1.59 -14.93
C GLY A 291 17.59 2.73 -14.71
N GLY A 292 17.35 3.52 -15.72
CA GLY A 292 16.36 4.60 -15.65
C GLY A 292 14.93 4.10 -15.46
N PHE A 293 14.69 2.82 -15.77
CA PHE A 293 13.39 2.15 -15.66
C PHE A 293 13.46 0.91 -14.76
N LEU A 294 14.29 -0.09 -15.08
CA LEU A 294 14.51 -1.31 -14.29
C LEU A 294 15.98 -1.45 -13.89
N GLY A 295 16.27 -1.80 -12.65
CA GLY A 295 17.62 -2.15 -12.21
C GLY A 295 18.07 -3.48 -12.80
N GLY A 296 17.27 -4.54 -12.65
CA GLY A 296 17.45 -5.84 -13.29
C GLY A 296 16.18 -6.34 -13.94
N ASN A 297 16.32 -7.09 -15.05
CA ASN A 297 15.20 -7.65 -15.79
C ASN A 297 15.42 -9.09 -16.22
N TYR A 298 14.46 -9.96 -15.91
CA TYR A 298 14.45 -11.39 -16.24
C TYR A 298 13.19 -11.82 -17.00
N ALA A 299 12.36 -10.88 -17.48
CA ALA A 299 11.11 -11.20 -18.15
C ALA A 299 10.70 -10.18 -19.24
N THR A 300 9.56 -10.40 -19.85
CA THR A 300 9.00 -9.55 -20.90
C THR A 300 8.64 -8.16 -20.37
N VAL A 301 9.09 -7.15 -21.11
CA VAL A 301 8.76 -5.74 -20.91
C VAL A 301 8.17 -5.22 -22.20
N THR A 302 6.94 -4.70 -22.18
CA THR A 302 6.21 -4.29 -23.39
C THR A 302 5.67 -2.87 -23.24
N ALA A 303 5.88 -2.03 -24.24
CA ALA A 303 5.40 -0.66 -24.35
C ALA A 303 5.71 0.18 -23.08
N CYS A 304 6.96 0.14 -22.61
CA CYS A 304 7.41 0.82 -21.42
C CYS A 304 8.36 1.97 -21.74
N TYR A 305 8.34 3.02 -20.91
CA TYR A 305 9.05 4.26 -21.21
C TYR A 305 9.76 4.85 -20.00
N TRP A 306 10.85 5.59 -20.23
CA TRP A 306 11.47 6.40 -19.18
C TRP A 306 11.97 7.74 -19.72
N LYS A 307 12.06 8.71 -18.80
CA LYS A 307 12.68 10.02 -19.06
C LYS A 307 13.32 10.54 -17.77
N ASN A 308 14.59 10.25 -17.58
CA ASN A 308 15.36 10.71 -16.43
C ASN A 308 16.86 10.84 -16.77
N ASN A 309 17.70 10.95 -15.73
CA ASN A 309 19.13 11.15 -15.84
C ASN A 309 19.94 9.95 -16.36
N HIS A 310 19.32 8.79 -16.62
CA HIS A 310 20.01 7.61 -17.14
C HIS A 310 19.84 7.44 -18.65
N GLU A 311 20.92 7.02 -19.31
CA GLU A 311 20.91 6.69 -20.74
C GLU A 311 20.36 5.27 -20.99
N GLN A 312 20.60 4.35 -20.05
CA GLN A 312 20.10 2.98 -20.12
C GLN A 312 18.82 2.83 -19.30
N GLY A 313 17.78 2.25 -19.93
CA GLY A 313 16.52 1.95 -19.23
C GLY A 313 16.64 0.76 -18.27
N VAL A 314 17.48 -0.23 -18.61
CA VAL A 314 17.67 -1.47 -17.85
C VAL A 314 19.14 -1.64 -17.49
N GLY A 315 19.44 -1.72 -16.18
CA GLY A 315 20.82 -1.83 -15.69
C GLY A 315 21.44 -3.20 -15.94
N TYR A 316 20.68 -4.28 -15.72
CA TYR A 316 21.03 -5.65 -16.10
C TYR A 316 19.86 -6.32 -16.81
N ASN A 317 20.10 -6.93 -17.93
CA ASN A 317 19.09 -7.71 -18.64
C ASN A 317 19.55 -9.14 -18.84
N LYS A 318 18.69 -10.10 -18.54
CA LYS A 318 18.98 -11.52 -18.77
C LYS A 318 19.17 -11.78 -20.24
N GLU A 319 20.17 -12.57 -20.58
CA GLU A 319 20.46 -12.98 -21.94
C GLU A 319 19.23 -13.58 -22.64
N GLY A 320 19.03 -13.23 -23.91
CA GLY A 320 17.90 -13.69 -24.72
C GLY A 320 16.58 -12.91 -24.49
N ILE A 321 16.55 -11.94 -23.61
CA ILE A 321 15.39 -11.06 -23.42
C ILE A 321 15.67 -9.69 -24.06
N ALA A 322 14.76 -9.23 -24.93
CA ALA A 322 14.79 -7.88 -25.48
C ALA A 322 13.67 -7.06 -24.81
N PRO A 323 13.97 -6.22 -23.81
CA PRO A 323 12.95 -5.41 -23.16
C PRO A 323 12.52 -4.25 -24.07
N GLU A 324 11.21 -4.12 -24.31
CA GLU A 324 10.62 -2.97 -25.00
C GLU A 324 10.47 -1.79 -24.03
N ALA A 325 11.60 -1.30 -23.56
CA ALA A 325 11.69 -0.08 -22.78
C ALA A 325 12.40 0.98 -23.60
N THR A 326 11.78 2.15 -23.77
CA THR A 326 12.21 3.20 -24.68
C THR A 326 12.38 4.53 -23.96
N LYS A 327 13.51 5.21 -24.21
CA LYS A 327 13.76 6.56 -23.65
C LYS A 327 12.91 7.59 -24.39
N VAL A 328 12.19 8.41 -23.64
CA VAL A 328 11.51 9.58 -24.18
C VAL A 328 12.51 10.73 -24.25
N ASP A 329 12.98 11.05 -25.45
CA ASP A 329 13.96 12.11 -25.72
C ASP A 329 13.31 13.48 -26.02
N GLY A 330 12.02 13.47 -26.36
CA GLY A 330 11.24 14.65 -26.68
C GLY A 330 11.34 15.12 -28.13
N SER A 331 12.17 14.45 -28.94
CA SER A 331 12.35 14.74 -30.38
C SER A 331 11.90 13.59 -31.29
N VAL A 332 12.53 12.43 -31.15
CA VAL A 332 12.18 11.21 -31.90
C VAL A 332 11.07 10.44 -31.18
N VAL A 333 11.20 10.27 -29.87
CA VAL A 333 10.18 9.65 -29.02
C VAL A 333 9.60 10.69 -28.08
N THR A 334 8.38 11.07 -28.33
CA THR A 334 7.61 12.01 -27.50
C THR A 334 6.73 11.29 -26.49
N TRP A 335 6.22 12.01 -25.48
CA TRP A 335 5.21 11.44 -24.58
C TRP A 335 3.90 11.09 -25.29
N GLN A 336 3.55 11.77 -26.40
CA GLN A 336 2.38 11.39 -27.18
C GLN A 336 2.57 10.03 -27.85
N ASN A 337 3.74 9.77 -28.46
CA ASN A 337 4.06 8.45 -29.02
C ASN A 337 4.02 7.37 -27.95
N ALA A 338 4.55 7.66 -26.76
CA ALA A 338 4.53 6.72 -25.63
C ALA A 338 3.09 6.42 -25.17
N VAL A 339 2.24 7.44 -25.04
CA VAL A 339 0.83 7.29 -24.67
C VAL A 339 0.08 6.42 -25.67
N ASP A 340 0.26 6.69 -26.99
CA ASP A 340 -0.43 5.95 -28.05
C ASP A 340 -0.03 4.46 -28.00
N ALA A 341 1.27 4.16 -27.87
CA ALA A 341 1.76 2.80 -27.79
C ALA A 341 1.35 2.06 -26.50
N MET A 342 1.41 2.73 -25.34
CA MET A 342 0.93 2.17 -24.09
C MET A 342 -0.57 1.85 -24.15
N ASN A 343 -1.37 2.76 -24.72
CA ASN A 343 -2.82 2.55 -24.85
C ASN A 343 -3.14 1.41 -25.83
N THR A 344 -2.42 1.29 -26.95
CA THR A 344 -2.56 0.15 -27.86
C THR A 344 -2.26 -1.16 -27.13
N ALA A 345 -1.15 -1.24 -26.42
CA ALA A 345 -0.77 -2.44 -25.68
C ALA A 345 -1.77 -2.82 -24.58
N LEU A 346 -2.38 -1.84 -23.89
CA LEU A 346 -3.43 -2.07 -22.93
C LEU A 346 -4.74 -2.54 -23.58
N GLN A 347 -5.10 -1.96 -24.74
CA GLN A 347 -6.29 -2.33 -25.50
C GLN A 347 -6.19 -3.74 -26.06
N ASP A 348 -5.03 -4.14 -26.59
CA ASP A 348 -4.76 -5.49 -27.13
C ASP A 348 -4.91 -6.58 -26.05
N ARG A 349 -4.80 -6.22 -24.79
CA ARG A 349 -5.03 -7.10 -23.63
C ARG A 349 -6.43 -6.97 -23.03
N GLY A 350 -7.32 -6.18 -23.63
CA GLY A 350 -8.69 -5.96 -23.15
C GLY A 350 -8.77 -5.22 -21.82
N LEU A 351 -7.76 -4.42 -21.48
CA LEU A 351 -7.70 -3.69 -20.22
C LEU A 351 -8.38 -2.32 -20.36
N GLU A 352 -9.05 -1.89 -19.28
CA GLU A 352 -9.80 -0.62 -19.23
C GLU A 352 -8.92 0.59 -18.88
N TRP A 353 -7.65 0.39 -18.53
CA TRP A 353 -6.74 1.49 -18.21
C TRP A 353 -6.28 2.24 -19.45
N ARG A 354 -6.26 3.56 -19.37
CA ARG A 354 -5.79 4.43 -20.47
C ARG A 354 -4.96 5.59 -19.94
N TYR A 355 -3.89 5.89 -20.66
CA TYR A 355 -3.10 7.10 -20.45
C TYR A 355 -3.65 8.26 -21.26
N GLU A 356 -3.64 9.45 -20.68
CA GLU A 356 -3.93 10.71 -21.33
C GLU A 356 -2.79 11.69 -21.09
N LEU A 357 -2.35 12.39 -22.13
CA LEU A 357 -1.35 13.45 -21.99
C LEU A 357 -2.05 14.78 -21.70
N LYS A 358 -2.23 15.09 -20.41
CA LYS A 358 -2.73 16.38 -19.94
C LYS A 358 -1.60 17.12 -19.23
N GLY A 359 -0.86 17.94 -19.96
CA GLY A 359 0.34 18.65 -19.45
C GLY A 359 1.64 17.96 -19.82
N ALA A 360 2.64 17.98 -18.92
CA ALA A 360 4.00 17.54 -19.22
C ALA A 360 4.21 16.03 -19.18
N LEU A 361 3.38 15.30 -18.44
CA LEU A 361 3.49 13.86 -18.22
C LEU A 361 2.14 13.15 -18.45
N PRO A 362 2.16 11.87 -18.86
CA PRO A 362 0.95 11.08 -18.96
C PRO A 362 0.27 10.91 -17.60
N THR A 363 -1.05 10.97 -17.58
CA THR A 363 -1.89 10.61 -16.43
C THR A 363 -2.71 9.39 -16.76
N LEU A 364 -2.95 8.54 -15.79
CA LEU A 364 -3.66 7.28 -15.94
C LEU A 364 -5.09 7.41 -15.43
N LYS A 365 -6.03 6.80 -16.14
CA LYS A 365 -7.42 6.63 -15.68
C LYS A 365 -7.98 5.27 -16.09
N LYS A 366 -8.94 4.77 -15.36
CA LYS A 366 -9.78 3.63 -15.72
C LYS A 366 -10.99 4.14 -16.51
N GLN A 367 -11.28 3.52 -17.66
CA GLN A 367 -12.45 3.86 -18.50
C GLN A 367 -13.70 3.14 -18.04
#